data_5b1c02f7bc593b2a30bcd285f0579ddf
#
_entry.id   5b1c02f7bc593b2a30bcd285f0579ddf
#
_cell.length_a   1.000
_cell.length_b   1.000
_cell.length_c   1.000
_cell.angle_alpha   90.00
_cell.angle_beta   90.00
_cell.angle_gamma   90.00
#
_symmetry.space_group_name_H-M   'P 1'
#
loop_
_entity.id
_entity.type
_entity.pdbx_description
1 polymer ?
#
loop_
_entity_poly.entity_id
_entity_poly.type
_entity_poly.pdbx_seq_one_letter_code
_entity_poly.pdbx_strand_id
1 'polypeptide(L)'
;MFFKRDAGRWLSFFIVCGLILMTTAFVSAQGGRVSPPARVTCDRNNLTVYDGVVISYTRRADRIVITIHTDSDTTETVTLKYARGSSPARWFLLNGEAFGRGDWSKIESSKGKLHPNMRVNAWVCTDGRKPVLDWRPQAADMPQPPKSTP
;
A
#
# COMPACT_ATOMS: atom_id res chain seq x y z
N MET A 1 16.59 -67.73 -37.32
CA MET A 1 17.07 -66.36 -37.12
C MET A 1 16.12 -65.70 -36.15
N PHE A 2 16.51 -65.63 -34.89
CA PHE A 2 15.67 -65.01 -33.82
C PHE A 2 16.11 -63.58 -33.56
N PHE A 3 15.24 -62.63 -33.79
CA PHE A 3 15.44 -61.22 -33.37
C PHE A 3 14.97 -61.09 -31.93
N LYS A 4 15.92 -60.90 -31.05
CA LYS A 4 15.70 -60.57 -29.62
C LYS A 4 15.47 -59.08 -29.52
N ARG A 5 14.24 -58.66 -29.24
CA ARG A 5 13.86 -57.25 -29.02
C ARG A 5 14.29 -56.83 -27.61
N ASP A 6 15.24 -55.90 -27.53
CA ASP A 6 15.66 -55.24 -26.28
C ASP A 6 14.59 -54.24 -25.83
N ALA A 7 13.64 -54.70 -25.04
CA ALA A 7 12.55 -53.90 -24.47
C ALA A 7 12.95 -53.09 -23.20
N GLY A 8 14.24 -53.18 -22.77
CA GLY A 8 14.67 -52.68 -21.47
C GLY A 8 15.22 -51.22 -21.45
N ARG A 9 15.48 -50.60 -22.63
CA ARG A 9 16.17 -49.32 -22.66
C ARG A 9 15.28 -48.10 -22.72
N TRP A 10 13.99 -48.24 -22.92
CA TRP A 10 13.03 -47.14 -23.03
C TRP A 10 12.38 -46.76 -21.72
N LEU A 11 12.37 -47.64 -20.71
CA LEU A 11 11.76 -47.33 -19.39
C LEU A 11 12.61 -46.41 -18.54
N SER A 12 13.94 -46.36 -18.71
CA SER A 12 14.81 -45.53 -17.90
C SER A 12 14.78 -44.05 -18.29
N PHE A 13 14.37 -43.71 -19.51
CA PHE A 13 14.32 -42.32 -19.97
C PHE A 13 13.12 -41.55 -19.46
N PHE A 14 12.01 -42.22 -19.14
CA PHE A 14 10.80 -41.55 -18.65
C PHE A 14 10.84 -41.22 -17.15
N ILE A 15 11.67 -41.89 -16.38
CA ILE A 15 11.78 -41.66 -14.92
C ILE A 15 12.65 -40.40 -14.62
N VAL A 16 13.62 -40.12 -15.47
CA VAL A 16 14.50 -38.95 -15.27
C VAL A 16 13.83 -37.64 -15.66
N CYS A 17 12.92 -37.64 -16.66
CA CYS A 17 12.19 -36.42 -17.05
C CYS A 17 11.08 -36.03 -16.07
N GLY A 18 10.56 -36.95 -15.26
CA GLY A 18 9.49 -36.69 -14.30
C GLY A 18 9.95 -35.96 -13.01
N LEU A 19 11.24 -36.03 -12.69
CA LEU A 19 11.78 -35.46 -11.44
C LEU A 19 12.23 -33.99 -11.55
N ILE A 20 12.28 -33.43 -12.75
CA ILE A 20 12.76 -32.05 -12.99
C ILE A 20 11.62 -31.03 -12.92
N LEU A 21 10.36 -31.44 -12.90
CA LEU A 21 9.20 -30.53 -12.98
C LEU A 21 8.59 -30.14 -11.62
N MET A 22 9.19 -30.54 -10.49
CA MET A 22 8.68 -30.20 -9.15
C MET A 22 9.56 -29.19 -8.38
N THR A 23 10.34 -28.37 -9.05
CA THR A 23 10.84 -27.15 -8.42
C THR A 23 9.78 -26.06 -8.57
N THR A 24 8.66 -26.20 -7.87
CA THR A 24 7.78 -25.06 -7.58
C THR A 24 8.62 -24.07 -6.78
N ALA A 25 9.09 -23.03 -7.44
CA ALA A 25 9.64 -21.88 -6.79
C ALA A 25 8.59 -21.36 -5.79
N PHE A 26 8.78 -21.66 -4.51
CA PHE A 26 8.15 -20.91 -3.44
C PHE A 26 8.68 -19.46 -3.57
N VAL A 27 7.99 -18.66 -4.37
CA VAL A 27 8.11 -17.22 -4.26
C VAL A 27 7.58 -16.90 -2.87
N SER A 28 8.45 -16.90 -1.88
CA SER A 28 8.18 -16.28 -0.60
C SER A 28 7.85 -14.83 -0.93
N ALA A 29 6.56 -14.50 -0.91
CA ALA A 29 6.12 -13.12 -0.80
C ALA A 29 6.70 -12.64 0.55
N GLN A 30 7.96 -12.18 0.52
CA GLN A 30 8.51 -11.39 1.60
C GLN A 30 7.61 -10.16 1.65
N GLY A 31 6.67 -10.16 2.58
CA GLY A 31 5.95 -8.97 2.98
C GLY A 31 7.00 -7.94 3.35
N GLY A 32 7.42 -7.14 2.36
CA GLY A 32 8.49 -6.18 2.50
C GLY A 32 8.09 -5.25 3.63
N ARG A 33 8.87 -5.23 4.72
CA ARG A 33 8.72 -4.22 5.76
C ARG A 33 8.83 -2.88 5.06
N VAL A 34 7.70 -2.19 4.95
CA VAL A 34 7.66 -0.86 4.34
C VAL A 34 8.60 0.04 5.14
N SER A 35 9.67 0.53 4.50
CA SER A 35 10.59 1.46 5.16
C SER A 35 9.86 2.78 5.43
N PRO A 36 10.07 3.37 6.63
CA PRO A 36 9.48 4.67 6.92
C PRO A 36 9.93 5.71 5.87
N PRO A 37 9.02 6.55 5.39
CA PRO A 37 9.38 7.66 4.52
C PRO A 37 10.38 8.62 5.21
N ALA A 38 11.22 9.30 4.45
CA ALA A 38 12.22 10.24 4.98
C ALA A 38 11.63 11.37 5.87
N ARG A 39 10.32 11.64 5.73
CA ARG A 39 9.58 12.62 6.56
C ARG A 39 9.25 12.10 7.96
N VAL A 40 9.31 10.80 8.19
CA VAL A 40 9.12 10.19 9.50
C VAL A 40 10.47 10.25 10.21
N THR A 41 10.57 11.13 11.20
CA THR A 41 11.84 11.46 11.86
C THR A 41 11.97 10.89 13.28
N CYS A 42 10.98 10.13 13.77
CA CYS A 42 11.07 9.45 15.05
C CYS A 42 11.90 8.16 14.96
N ASP A 43 12.41 7.73 16.11
CA ASP A 43 13.05 6.43 16.25
C ASP A 43 12.05 5.31 15.91
N ARG A 44 12.53 4.20 15.34
CA ARG A 44 11.70 3.05 14.99
C ARG A 44 10.97 2.44 16.19
N ASN A 45 11.56 2.52 17.38
CA ASN A 45 10.93 2.04 18.62
C ASN A 45 9.73 2.91 19.06
N ASN A 46 9.67 4.15 18.56
CA ASN A 46 8.61 5.11 18.81
C ASN A 46 7.65 5.26 17.63
N LEU A 47 7.71 4.37 16.64
CA LEU A 47 6.93 4.44 15.42
C LEU A 47 5.89 3.33 15.37
N THR A 48 4.63 3.73 15.19
CA THR A 48 3.52 2.83 14.87
C THR A 48 3.01 3.15 13.47
N VAL A 49 2.67 2.12 12.70
CA VAL A 49 2.09 2.27 11.36
C VAL A 49 0.70 1.64 11.39
N TYR A 50 -0.30 2.42 10.95
CA TYR A 50 -1.65 1.94 10.71
C TYR A 50 -1.91 1.92 9.21
N ASP A 51 -2.01 0.75 8.63
CA ASP A 51 -2.32 0.52 7.23
C ASP A 51 -3.75 0.01 7.09
N GLY A 52 -4.56 0.63 6.24
CA GLY A 52 -5.95 0.23 6.09
C GLY A 52 -6.80 1.18 5.28
N VAL A 53 -8.12 0.96 5.34
CA VAL A 53 -9.15 1.76 4.67
C VAL A 53 -9.65 2.86 5.61
N VAL A 54 -9.77 4.08 5.12
CA VAL A 54 -10.33 5.20 5.87
C VAL A 54 -11.86 5.09 5.90
N ILE A 55 -12.41 4.87 7.08
CA ILE A 55 -13.87 4.75 7.29
C ILE A 55 -14.51 6.07 7.75
N SER A 56 -13.70 7.03 8.26
CA SER A 56 -14.16 8.37 8.62
C SER A 56 -13.08 9.40 8.33
N TYR A 57 -13.47 10.55 7.82
CA TYR A 57 -12.59 11.67 7.50
C TYR A 57 -13.21 13.00 7.86
N THR A 58 -12.51 13.80 8.63
CA THR A 58 -12.94 15.16 8.95
C THR A 58 -11.77 16.11 8.76
N ARG A 59 -11.92 17.11 7.88
CA ARG A 59 -10.94 18.18 7.63
C ARG A 59 -11.48 19.51 8.13
N ARG A 60 -10.79 20.09 9.09
CA ARG A 60 -11.07 21.40 9.67
C ARG A 60 -9.93 22.39 9.38
N ALA A 61 -10.06 23.64 9.81
CA ALA A 61 -9.07 24.69 9.56
C ALA A 61 -7.72 24.45 10.29
N ASP A 62 -7.72 23.64 11.34
CA ASP A 62 -6.58 23.41 12.25
C ASP A 62 -6.22 21.94 12.45
N ARG A 63 -7.01 21.03 11.88
CA ARG A 63 -6.78 19.58 12.05
C ARG A 63 -7.45 18.74 10.97
N ILE A 64 -6.90 17.56 10.79
CA ILE A 64 -7.54 16.45 10.12
C ILE A 64 -7.67 15.31 11.13
N VAL A 65 -8.84 14.68 11.16
CA VAL A 65 -9.11 13.47 11.94
C VAL A 65 -9.53 12.39 10.95
N ILE A 66 -8.84 11.26 11.00
CA ILE A 66 -9.20 10.06 10.22
C ILE A 66 -9.42 8.89 11.16
N THR A 67 -10.38 8.06 10.83
CA THR A 67 -10.55 6.74 11.46
C THR A 67 -10.24 5.69 10.39
N ILE A 68 -9.37 4.76 10.72
CA ILE A 68 -8.85 3.73 9.81
C ILE A 68 -9.33 2.38 10.32
N HIS A 69 -9.94 1.59 9.46
CA HIS A 69 -10.09 0.14 9.67
C HIS A 69 -8.83 -0.51 9.12
N THR A 70 -8.00 -1.02 10.02
CA THR A 70 -6.68 -1.52 9.67
C THR A 70 -6.74 -2.92 9.07
N ASP A 71 -5.71 -3.30 8.31
CA ASP A 71 -5.56 -4.64 7.76
C ASP A 71 -5.34 -5.71 8.85
N SER A 72 -5.07 -5.29 10.09
CA SER A 72 -5.02 -6.14 11.30
C SER A 72 -6.36 -6.25 12.01
N ASP A 73 -7.46 -5.85 11.37
CA ASP A 73 -8.84 -5.90 11.90
C ASP A 73 -9.06 -5.07 13.18
N THR A 74 -8.33 -3.96 13.33
CA THR A 74 -8.54 -2.97 14.38
C THR A 74 -9.07 -1.66 13.82
N THR A 75 -9.59 -0.80 14.70
CA THR A 75 -10.06 0.54 14.31
C THR A 75 -9.25 1.58 15.08
N GLU A 76 -8.53 2.42 14.33
CA GLU A 76 -7.61 3.41 14.88
C GLU A 76 -7.99 4.82 14.45
N THR A 77 -7.81 5.77 15.37
CA THR A 77 -8.08 7.19 15.08
C THR A 77 -6.80 8.00 15.12
N VAL A 78 -6.48 8.64 14.01
CA VAL A 78 -5.28 9.48 13.86
C VAL A 78 -5.69 10.95 13.69
N THR A 79 -5.08 11.83 14.48
CA THR A 79 -5.30 13.28 14.41
C THR A 79 -4.03 14.00 14.00
N LEU A 80 -4.07 14.69 12.86
CA LEU A 80 -3.04 15.60 12.40
C LEU A 80 -3.44 17.05 12.74
N LYS A 81 -2.77 17.68 13.69
CA LYS A 81 -2.96 19.11 14.04
C LYS A 81 -1.99 20.00 13.24
N TYR A 82 -2.47 21.13 12.76
CA TYR A 82 -1.66 22.14 12.03
C TYR A 82 -2.13 23.57 12.32
N ALA A 83 -1.29 24.56 12.04
CA ALA A 83 -1.66 25.94 12.27
C ALA A 83 -2.76 26.39 11.28
N ARG A 84 -3.73 27.18 11.74
CA ARG A 84 -4.75 27.77 10.88
C ARG A 84 -4.10 28.55 9.73
N GLY A 85 -4.60 28.39 8.54
CA GLY A 85 -4.04 29.00 7.32
C GLY A 85 -2.85 28.26 6.72
N SER A 86 -2.28 27.25 7.42
CA SER A 86 -1.26 26.39 6.82
C SER A 86 -1.89 25.20 6.08
N SER A 87 -1.17 24.68 5.09
CA SER A 87 -1.60 23.48 4.39
C SER A 87 -1.15 22.22 5.14
N PRO A 88 -2.04 21.21 5.36
CA PRO A 88 -1.64 19.93 5.91
C PRO A 88 -0.84 19.07 4.91
N ALA A 89 -0.77 19.45 3.63
CA ALA A 89 -0.08 18.72 2.57
C ALA A 89 1.40 18.40 2.88
N ARG A 90 2.04 19.24 3.71
CA ARG A 90 3.43 19.00 4.15
C ARG A 90 3.64 17.71 4.95
N TRP A 91 2.58 17.14 5.51
CA TRP A 91 2.60 15.85 6.23
C TRP A 91 1.95 14.74 5.43
N PHE A 92 1.62 15.01 4.17
CA PHE A 92 1.02 14.03 3.28
C PHE A 92 2.06 13.49 2.30
N LEU A 93 1.86 12.23 1.95
CA LEU A 93 2.45 11.58 0.81
C LEU A 93 1.31 11.06 -0.08
N LEU A 94 1.62 10.79 -1.32
CA LEU A 94 0.75 10.11 -2.27
C LEU A 94 1.55 8.98 -2.90
N ASN A 95 1.21 7.73 -2.57
CA ASN A 95 1.95 6.55 -3.00
C ASN A 95 3.46 6.62 -2.68
N GLY A 96 3.81 7.15 -1.50
CA GLY A 96 5.18 7.32 -1.03
C GLY A 96 5.87 8.61 -1.49
N GLU A 97 5.32 9.33 -2.46
CA GLU A 97 5.86 10.56 -3.01
C GLU A 97 5.33 11.81 -2.28
N ALA A 98 6.07 12.92 -2.38
CA ALA A 98 5.67 14.17 -1.75
C ALA A 98 4.35 14.70 -2.32
N PHE A 99 3.39 14.99 -1.44
CA PHE A 99 2.07 15.49 -1.81
C PHE A 99 2.13 16.93 -2.36
N GLY A 100 1.64 17.10 -3.58
CA GLY A 100 1.58 18.38 -4.28
C GLY A 100 0.21 19.05 -4.23
N ARG A 101 0.13 20.28 -4.76
CA ARG A 101 -1.13 21.06 -4.79
C ARG A 101 -2.23 20.37 -5.62
N GLY A 102 -1.85 19.72 -6.71
CA GLY A 102 -2.76 19.01 -7.62
C GLY A 102 -3.27 17.67 -7.08
N ASP A 103 -2.70 17.16 -5.99
CA ASP A 103 -3.03 15.81 -5.52
C ASP A 103 -4.30 15.75 -4.67
N TRP A 104 -4.83 16.92 -4.27
CA TRP A 104 -6.08 16.98 -3.51
C TRP A 104 -7.23 16.30 -4.22
N SER A 105 -7.38 16.47 -5.53
CA SER A 105 -8.42 15.84 -6.34
C SER A 105 -8.27 14.32 -6.45
N LYS A 106 -7.08 13.79 -6.16
CA LYS A 106 -6.84 12.33 -6.13
C LYS A 106 -7.29 11.68 -4.83
N ILE A 107 -7.39 12.45 -3.74
CA ILE A 107 -7.83 11.95 -2.44
C ILE A 107 -9.22 12.46 -2.05
N GLU A 108 -9.59 13.69 -2.41
CA GLU A 108 -10.89 14.29 -2.11
C GLU A 108 -11.75 14.44 -3.37
N SER A 109 -12.96 13.89 -3.34
CA SER A 109 -13.98 14.13 -4.38
C SER A 109 -14.56 15.55 -4.32
N SER A 110 -14.56 16.12 -3.14
CA SER A 110 -14.82 17.53 -2.86
C SER A 110 -14.13 17.90 -1.54
N LYS A 111 -13.97 19.21 -1.26
CA LYS A 111 -13.27 19.66 -0.06
C LYS A 111 -13.85 19.02 1.21
N GLY A 112 -13.03 18.24 1.90
CA GLY A 112 -13.39 17.56 3.14
C GLY A 112 -14.14 16.24 2.96
N LYS A 113 -14.28 15.73 1.73
CA LYS A 113 -14.90 14.45 1.42
C LYS A 113 -13.95 13.59 0.60
N LEU A 114 -13.45 12.50 1.16
CA LEU A 114 -12.59 11.55 0.46
C LEU A 114 -13.33 10.81 -0.66
N HIS A 115 -12.55 10.30 -1.61
CA HIS A 115 -13.05 9.26 -2.51
C HIS A 115 -13.40 7.98 -1.70
N PRO A 116 -14.36 7.17 -2.16
CA PRO A 116 -14.70 5.90 -1.51
C PRO A 116 -13.46 4.98 -1.41
N ASN A 117 -13.44 4.11 -0.40
CA ASN A 117 -12.40 3.08 -0.20
C ASN A 117 -10.96 3.61 -0.18
N MET A 118 -10.77 4.90 0.13
CA MET A 118 -9.43 5.50 0.23
C MET A 118 -8.60 4.75 1.27
N ARG A 119 -7.43 4.27 0.85
CA ARG A 119 -6.45 3.66 1.75
C ARG A 119 -5.41 4.67 2.20
N VAL A 120 -4.84 4.40 3.38
CA VAL A 120 -3.78 5.23 3.95
C VAL A 120 -2.82 4.38 4.75
N ASN A 121 -1.52 4.70 4.69
CA ASN A 121 -0.53 4.28 5.68
C ASN A 121 -0.29 5.49 6.59
N ALA A 122 -0.77 5.42 7.82
CA ALA A 122 -0.58 6.46 8.82
C ALA A 122 0.63 6.14 9.69
N TRP A 123 1.69 6.94 9.56
CA TRP A 123 2.93 6.83 10.34
C TRP A 123 2.81 7.72 11.57
N VAL A 124 2.71 7.11 12.75
CA VAL A 124 2.44 7.81 14.02
C VAL A 124 3.61 7.62 14.97
N CYS A 125 4.19 8.72 15.42
CA CYS A 125 5.24 8.72 16.43
C CYS A 125 4.63 8.85 17.84
N THR A 126 4.99 7.96 18.76
CA THR A 126 4.51 7.98 20.16
C THR A 126 5.10 9.13 20.98
N ASP A 127 6.14 9.79 20.49
CA ASP A 127 6.80 10.95 21.10
C ASP A 127 6.09 12.30 20.82
N GLY A 128 4.88 12.26 20.24
CA GLY A 128 4.03 13.44 20.01
C GLY A 128 4.36 14.21 18.74
N ARG A 129 5.27 13.74 17.89
CA ARG A 129 5.49 14.30 16.56
C ARG A 129 4.25 14.15 15.70
N LYS A 130 4.12 15.03 14.69
CA LYS A 130 2.96 14.98 13.81
C LYS A 130 2.99 13.73 12.94
N PRO A 131 1.85 13.05 12.78
CA PRO A 131 1.75 11.90 11.93
C PRO A 131 2.00 12.28 10.46
N VAL A 132 2.54 11.33 9.70
CA VAL A 132 2.65 11.41 8.24
C VAL A 132 1.60 10.48 7.65
N LEU A 133 0.78 10.99 6.74
CA LEU A 133 -0.30 10.24 6.09
C LEU A 133 0.08 9.99 4.63
N ASP A 134 0.36 8.74 4.29
CA ASP A 134 0.65 8.30 2.93
C ASP A 134 -0.63 7.75 2.29
N TRP A 135 -1.27 8.59 1.49
CA TRP A 135 -2.51 8.29 0.78
C TRP A 135 -2.27 7.33 -0.38
N ARG A 136 -3.13 6.34 -0.48
CA ARG A 136 -3.04 5.28 -1.50
C ARG A 136 -4.37 5.11 -2.22
N PRO A 137 -4.68 6.01 -3.18
CA PRO A 137 -5.88 5.88 -4.00
C PRO A 137 -5.80 4.59 -4.81
N GLN A 138 -6.89 3.85 -4.86
CA GLN A 138 -6.96 2.68 -5.73
C GLN A 138 -7.14 3.12 -7.19
N ALA A 139 -6.59 2.35 -8.12
CA ALA A 139 -6.61 2.70 -9.54
C ALA A 139 -8.05 2.89 -10.10
N ALA A 140 -9.04 2.21 -9.49
CA ALA A 140 -10.46 2.36 -9.84
C ALA A 140 -11.05 3.72 -9.42
N ASP A 141 -10.44 4.40 -8.44
CA ASP A 141 -10.96 5.65 -7.86
C ASP A 141 -10.28 6.90 -8.47
N MET A 142 -9.26 6.71 -9.29
CA MET A 142 -8.60 7.83 -9.97
C MET A 142 -9.44 8.32 -11.15
N PRO A 143 -9.64 9.65 -11.30
CA PRO A 143 -10.28 10.21 -12.48
C PRO A 143 -9.56 9.70 -13.72
N GLN A 144 -10.27 8.95 -14.58
CA GLN A 144 -9.69 8.52 -15.84
C GLN A 144 -9.36 9.76 -16.70
N PRO A 145 -8.18 9.80 -17.34
CA PRO A 145 -7.89 10.86 -18.30
C PRO A 145 -9.00 10.86 -19.36
N PRO A 146 -9.39 12.05 -19.87
CA PRO A 146 -10.42 12.12 -20.90
C PRO A 146 -10.01 11.20 -22.04
N LYS A 147 -10.92 10.29 -22.46
CA LYS A 147 -10.72 9.42 -23.61
C LYS A 147 -10.42 10.32 -24.79
N SER A 148 -9.21 10.23 -25.34
CA SER A 148 -8.90 10.83 -26.62
C SER A 148 -9.84 10.22 -27.66
N THR A 149 -10.83 10.98 -28.08
CA THR A 149 -11.68 10.63 -29.20
C THR A 149 -10.83 10.74 -30.47
N PRO A 150 -10.82 9.72 -31.33
CA PRO A 150 -10.05 9.73 -32.57
C PRO A 150 -10.53 10.79 -33.56
#